data_430b8ea938c294fe5e492994435177f1
#
_entry.id   430b8ea938c294fe5e492994435177f1
#
_cell.length_a   1.000
_cell.length_b   1.000
_cell.length_c   1.000
_cell.angle_alpha   90.00
_cell.angle_beta   90.00
_cell.angle_gamma   90.00
#
_symmetry.space_group_name_H-M   'P 1'
#
loop_
_entity.id
_entity.type
_entity.pdbx_description
1 polymer ?
#
loop_
_entity_poly.entity_id
_entity_poly.type
_entity_poly.pdbx_seq_one_letter_code
_entity_poly.pdbx_strand_id
1 'polypeptide(L)'
;LFFIGYALFEVPSNMLLQKVGARIWLTRIMLTWGLVAAGMAFIQNETHFYILRFLLGVAEAGFFPGVIYYFTRWLPGAERGKAIAIFLSGSAVASLISGPLSGLLLQINGLGMHGWQWMYFIEGMFSVCLCVFVWFWLDAKPHDAKWLSRAEQDALVNAIDAEQKAREAATPIRPSMGKLLKDRQIILFCLIYFFIQLTIYAATFWLPSIIKKMGDLSDVQVGFFNSIPWLISIIAMYAFASLSGK
;
A
#
# COMPACT_ATOMS: atom_id res chain seq x y z
N LEU A 1 11.16 -13.68 4.52
CA LEU A 1 11.55 -12.78 5.62
C LEU A 1 10.76 -11.48 5.62
N PHE A 2 10.51 -10.86 4.44
CA PHE A 2 9.70 -9.63 4.32
C PHE A 2 8.34 -9.78 5.03
N PHE A 3 7.55 -10.78 4.66
CA PHE A 3 6.21 -11.01 5.25
C PHE A 3 6.24 -11.32 6.76
N ILE A 4 7.33 -11.88 7.27
CA ILE A 4 7.51 -12.10 8.71
C ILE A 4 7.65 -10.75 9.42
N GLY A 5 8.53 -9.88 8.92
CA GLY A 5 8.68 -8.52 9.44
C GLY A 5 7.37 -7.72 9.35
N TYR A 6 6.71 -7.77 8.19
CA TYR A 6 5.43 -7.11 7.97
C TYR A 6 4.36 -7.56 8.98
N ALA A 7 4.11 -8.87 9.08
CA ALA A 7 3.05 -9.41 9.95
C ALA A 7 3.30 -9.15 11.45
N LEU A 8 4.56 -9.28 11.91
CA LEU A 8 4.91 -9.05 13.31
C LEU A 8 4.74 -7.58 13.72
N PHE A 9 5.02 -6.65 12.82
CA PHE A 9 5.01 -5.21 13.12
C PHE A 9 3.75 -4.49 12.68
N GLU A 10 2.83 -5.13 11.96
CA GLU A 10 1.59 -4.49 11.49
C GLU A 10 0.71 -3.99 12.65
N VAL A 11 0.46 -4.82 13.66
CA VAL A 11 -0.34 -4.43 14.82
C VAL A 11 0.37 -3.37 15.67
N PRO A 12 1.64 -3.53 16.09
CA PRO A 12 2.39 -2.49 16.79
C PRO A 12 2.45 -1.15 16.04
N SER A 13 2.65 -1.19 14.72
CA SER A 13 2.69 -0.01 13.87
C SER A 13 1.35 0.75 13.90
N ASN A 14 0.23 0.04 13.79
CA ASN A 14 -1.09 0.65 13.86
C ASN A 14 -1.44 1.22 15.23
N MET A 15 -0.96 0.61 16.31
CA MET A 15 -1.11 1.18 17.67
C MET A 15 -0.34 2.50 17.81
N LEU A 16 0.85 2.60 17.25
CA LEU A 16 1.65 3.82 17.25
C LEU A 16 1.03 4.90 16.36
N LEU A 17 0.51 4.52 15.19
CA LEU A 17 -0.21 5.42 14.29
C LEU A 17 -1.37 6.13 14.99
N GLN A 18 -2.15 5.42 15.81
CA GLN A 18 -3.26 6.01 16.56
C GLN A 18 -2.80 7.04 17.60
N LYS A 19 -1.60 6.87 18.19
CA LYS A 19 -1.02 7.78 19.17
C LYS A 19 -0.34 8.99 18.55
N VAL A 20 0.42 8.78 17.50
CA VAL A 20 1.28 9.79 16.86
C VAL A 20 0.52 10.60 15.82
N GLY A 21 -0.52 10.01 15.23
CA GLY A 21 -1.31 10.59 14.14
C GLY A 21 -0.86 10.08 12.75
N ALA A 22 -1.85 10.02 11.84
CA ALA A 22 -1.68 9.40 10.54
C ALA A 22 -0.64 10.11 9.66
N ARG A 23 -0.65 11.46 9.60
CA ARG A 23 0.31 12.24 8.80
C ARG A 23 1.75 11.88 9.14
N ILE A 24 2.13 12.00 10.41
CA ILE A 24 3.50 11.76 10.88
C ILE A 24 3.88 10.30 10.63
N TRP A 25 2.96 9.38 10.95
CA TRP A 25 3.26 7.95 10.89
C TRP A 25 3.36 7.42 9.46
N LEU A 26 2.47 7.82 8.56
CA LEU A 26 2.53 7.46 7.14
C LEU A 26 3.78 8.01 6.46
N THR A 27 4.13 9.28 6.74
CA THR A 27 5.36 9.88 6.23
C THR A 27 6.59 9.14 6.73
N ARG A 28 6.62 8.75 8.03
CA ARG A 28 7.70 7.93 8.58
C ARG A 28 7.81 6.58 7.87
N ILE A 29 6.68 5.91 7.62
CA ILE A 29 6.66 4.64 6.88
C ILE A 29 7.27 4.82 5.50
N MET A 30 6.82 5.81 4.73
CA MET A 30 7.34 6.09 3.39
C MET A 30 8.82 6.40 3.38
N LEU A 31 9.30 7.19 4.35
CA LEU A 31 10.71 7.54 4.49
C LEU A 31 11.56 6.29 4.79
N THR A 32 11.19 5.54 5.83
CA THR A 32 11.97 4.37 6.26
C THR A 32 11.93 3.26 5.22
N TRP A 33 10.77 3.02 4.61
CA TRP A 33 10.64 2.07 3.50
C TRP A 33 11.49 2.49 2.30
N GLY A 34 11.41 3.76 1.87
CA GLY A 34 12.20 4.26 0.75
C GLY A 34 13.71 4.15 0.98
N LEU A 35 14.19 4.50 2.18
CA LEU A 35 15.61 4.39 2.54
C LEU A 35 16.08 2.93 2.58
N VAL A 36 15.30 2.02 3.15
CA VAL A 36 15.64 0.59 3.18
C VAL A 36 15.62 0.01 1.77
N ALA A 37 14.65 0.38 0.93
CA ALA A 37 14.60 -0.05 -0.47
C ALA A 37 15.80 0.46 -1.26
N ALA A 38 16.16 1.75 -1.14
CA ALA A 38 17.37 2.30 -1.76
C ALA A 38 18.65 1.62 -1.23
N GLY A 39 18.69 1.29 0.06
CA GLY A 39 19.78 0.55 0.69
C GLY A 39 20.00 -0.85 0.10
N MET A 40 18.96 -1.47 -0.48
CA MET A 40 19.09 -2.76 -1.16
C MET A 40 20.01 -2.68 -2.39
N ALA A 41 20.24 -1.51 -2.99
CA ALA A 41 21.19 -1.33 -4.07
C ALA A 41 22.64 -1.65 -3.65
N PHE A 42 22.95 -1.62 -2.36
CA PHE A 42 24.28 -1.80 -1.81
C PHE A 42 24.50 -3.18 -1.16
N ILE A 43 23.67 -4.15 -1.49
CA ILE A 43 23.80 -5.53 -1.00
C ILE A 43 25.10 -6.15 -1.52
N GLN A 44 25.88 -6.71 -0.59
CA GLN A 44 27.16 -7.37 -0.89
C GLN A 44 27.12 -8.89 -0.69
N ASN A 45 26.16 -9.38 0.10
CA ASN A 45 26.03 -10.80 0.44
C ASN A 45 24.58 -11.16 0.80
N GLU A 46 24.30 -12.45 0.89
CA GLU A 46 22.95 -12.97 1.21
C GLU A 46 22.43 -12.50 2.57
N THR A 47 23.30 -12.37 3.57
CA THR A 47 22.92 -11.91 4.90
C THR A 47 22.40 -10.48 4.87
N HIS A 48 23.06 -9.58 4.14
CA HIS A 48 22.58 -8.20 3.91
C HIS A 48 21.23 -8.19 3.24
N PHE A 49 21.05 -9.06 2.23
CA PHE A 49 19.75 -9.20 1.56
C PHE A 49 18.64 -9.62 2.53
N TYR A 50 18.87 -10.63 3.36
CA TYR A 50 17.87 -11.11 4.30
C TYR A 50 17.53 -10.08 5.38
N ILE A 51 18.52 -9.37 5.90
CA ILE A 51 18.32 -8.30 6.88
C ILE A 51 17.49 -7.18 6.27
N LEU A 52 17.89 -6.66 5.11
CA LEU A 52 17.17 -5.57 4.46
C LEU A 52 15.77 -5.96 4.03
N ARG A 53 15.52 -7.20 3.57
CA ARG A 53 14.19 -7.71 3.29
C ARG A 53 13.31 -7.79 4.54
N PHE A 54 13.85 -8.19 5.67
CA PHE A 54 13.12 -8.17 6.94
C PHE A 54 12.80 -6.72 7.36
N LEU A 55 13.79 -5.84 7.34
CA LEU A 55 13.62 -4.42 7.68
C LEU A 55 12.64 -3.70 6.74
N LEU A 56 12.62 -4.06 5.46
CA LEU A 56 11.65 -3.54 4.49
C LEU A 56 10.22 -3.90 4.91
N GLY A 57 9.99 -5.16 5.32
CA GLY A 57 8.69 -5.58 5.84
C GLY A 57 8.30 -4.83 7.11
N VAL A 58 9.23 -4.64 8.05
CA VAL A 58 9.02 -3.84 9.28
C VAL A 58 8.71 -2.37 8.94
N ALA A 59 9.43 -1.79 7.99
CA ALA A 59 9.26 -0.40 7.59
C ALA A 59 7.91 -0.14 6.93
N GLU A 60 7.44 -1.05 6.08
CA GLU A 60 6.17 -0.96 5.35
C GLU A 60 4.95 -1.31 6.22
N ALA A 61 5.17 -2.05 7.31
CA ALA A 61 4.11 -2.54 8.17
C ALA A 61 3.20 -1.41 8.67
N GLY A 62 1.89 -1.58 8.48
CA GLY A 62 0.87 -0.62 8.90
C GLY A 62 0.57 0.50 7.90
N PHE A 63 1.16 0.51 6.69
CA PHE A 63 0.86 1.53 5.68
C PHE A 63 -0.59 1.45 5.22
N PHE A 64 -1.02 0.30 4.73
CA PHE A 64 -2.38 0.11 4.21
C PHE A 64 -3.46 0.39 5.27
N PRO A 65 -3.47 -0.24 6.46
CA PRO A 65 -4.43 0.09 7.49
C PRO A 65 -4.29 1.54 8.00
N GLY A 66 -3.09 2.12 7.92
CA GLY A 66 -2.86 3.53 8.23
C GLY A 66 -3.58 4.48 7.27
N VAL A 67 -3.57 4.19 5.98
CA VAL A 67 -4.35 4.95 4.97
C VAL A 67 -5.85 4.80 5.22
N ILE A 68 -6.33 3.58 5.51
CA ILE A 68 -7.73 3.36 5.86
C ILE A 68 -8.12 4.15 7.11
N TYR A 69 -7.27 4.13 8.14
CA TYR A 69 -7.48 4.95 9.34
C TYR A 69 -7.53 6.44 9.01
N TYR A 70 -6.65 6.94 8.15
CA TYR A 70 -6.69 8.34 7.69
C TYR A 70 -8.02 8.66 7.02
N PHE A 71 -8.52 7.79 6.13
CA PHE A 71 -9.84 7.98 5.50
C PHE A 71 -10.99 8.02 6.52
N THR A 72 -10.90 7.26 7.62
CA THR A 72 -11.93 7.33 8.66
C THR A 72 -11.97 8.66 9.40
N ARG A 73 -10.89 9.43 9.35
CA ARG A 73 -10.79 10.75 9.97
C ARG A 73 -11.18 11.90 9.03
N TRP A 74 -11.24 11.61 7.72
CA TRP A 74 -11.46 12.62 6.70
C TRP A 74 -12.76 12.42 5.92
N LEU A 75 -13.32 11.22 5.90
CA LEU A 75 -14.45 10.89 5.04
C LEU A 75 -15.59 10.25 5.85
N PRO A 76 -16.82 10.73 5.66
CA PRO A 76 -18.01 10.03 6.12
C PRO A 76 -18.10 8.63 5.50
N GLY A 77 -18.82 7.70 6.16
CA GLY A 77 -18.91 6.30 5.75
C GLY A 77 -19.38 6.09 4.32
N ALA A 78 -20.31 6.93 3.84
CA ALA A 78 -20.84 6.87 2.48
C ALA A 78 -19.76 7.09 1.40
N GLU A 79 -18.77 7.98 1.65
CA GLU A 79 -17.72 8.32 0.70
C GLU A 79 -16.45 7.46 0.88
N ARG A 80 -16.28 6.85 2.03
CA ARG A 80 -15.10 6.06 2.40
C ARG A 80 -14.86 4.87 1.47
N GLY A 81 -15.93 4.17 1.10
CA GLY A 81 -15.86 3.05 0.16
C GLY A 81 -15.31 3.46 -1.21
N LYS A 82 -15.74 4.61 -1.72
CA LYS A 82 -15.26 5.18 -2.98
C LYS A 82 -13.77 5.57 -2.90
N ALA A 83 -13.36 6.21 -1.82
CA ALA A 83 -11.96 6.58 -1.61
C ALA A 83 -11.04 5.35 -1.52
N ILE A 84 -11.48 4.29 -0.83
CA ILE A 84 -10.75 3.02 -0.77
C ILE A 84 -10.64 2.39 -2.16
N ALA A 85 -11.72 2.39 -2.95
CA ALA A 85 -11.70 1.85 -4.31
C ALA A 85 -10.70 2.62 -5.21
N ILE A 86 -10.68 3.96 -5.13
CA ILE A 86 -9.71 4.80 -5.85
C ILE A 86 -8.28 4.48 -5.39
N PHE A 87 -8.05 4.35 -4.09
CA PHE A 87 -6.74 4.00 -3.54
C PHE A 87 -6.25 2.63 -4.04
N LEU A 88 -7.12 1.63 -4.04
CA LEU A 88 -6.81 0.29 -4.54
C LEU A 88 -6.55 0.28 -6.05
N SER A 89 -7.29 1.09 -6.82
CA SER A 89 -7.02 1.21 -8.27
C SER A 89 -5.63 1.80 -8.55
N GLY A 90 -5.13 2.68 -7.68
CA GLY A 90 -3.75 3.18 -7.74
C GLY A 90 -2.69 2.09 -7.69
N SER A 91 -2.92 1.03 -6.92
CA SER A 91 -2.01 -0.13 -6.85
C SER A 91 -1.94 -0.89 -8.17
N ALA A 92 -3.08 -1.05 -8.86
CA ALA A 92 -3.10 -1.69 -10.18
C ALA A 92 -2.42 -0.82 -11.25
N VAL A 93 -2.61 0.50 -11.21
CA VAL A 93 -1.90 1.45 -12.08
C VAL A 93 -0.39 1.43 -11.81
N ALA A 94 0.03 1.40 -10.54
CA ALA A 94 1.43 1.28 -10.18
C ALA A 94 2.04 -0.03 -10.73
N SER A 95 1.34 -1.15 -10.62
CA SER A 95 1.78 -2.44 -11.17
C SER A 95 1.86 -2.45 -12.69
N LEU A 96 0.94 -1.74 -13.37
CA LEU A 96 0.98 -1.56 -14.83
C LEU A 96 2.24 -0.80 -15.27
N ILE A 97 2.62 0.25 -14.53
CA ILE A 97 3.76 1.10 -14.86
C ILE A 97 5.08 0.45 -14.43
N SER A 98 5.09 -0.26 -13.30
CA SER A 98 6.33 -0.81 -12.73
C SER A 98 7.00 -1.83 -13.65
N GLY A 99 6.24 -2.65 -14.38
CA GLY A 99 6.80 -3.64 -15.30
C GLY A 99 7.74 -3.03 -16.35
N PRO A 100 7.25 -2.13 -17.24
CA PRO A 100 8.08 -1.43 -18.21
C PRO A 100 9.19 -0.59 -17.56
N LEU A 101 8.88 0.13 -16.47
CA LEU A 101 9.84 0.97 -15.77
C LEU A 101 11.02 0.15 -15.23
N SER A 102 10.74 -0.93 -14.53
CA SER A 102 11.79 -1.83 -14.00
C SER A 102 12.60 -2.46 -15.15
N GLY A 103 11.94 -2.85 -16.26
CA GLY A 103 12.62 -3.35 -17.45
C GLY A 103 13.60 -2.33 -18.08
N LEU A 104 13.25 -1.04 -18.09
CA LEU A 104 14.13 0.03 -18.54
C LEU A 104 15.28 0.28 -17.54
N LEU A 105 14.98 0.32 -16.25
CA LEU A 105 15.97 0.55 -15.21
C LEU A 105 17.03 -0.57 -15.14
N LEU A 106 16.63 -1.81 -15.43
CA LEU A 106 17.57 -2.94 -15.49
C LEU A 106 18.62 -2.82 -16.62
N GLN A 107 18.38 -1.99 -17.63
CA GLN A 107 19.35 -1.75 -18.71
C GLN A 107 20.39 -0.68 -18.35
N ILE A 108 20.18 0.08 -17.28
CA ILE A 108 21.12 1.12 -16.84
C ILE A 108 22.34 0.44 -16.23
N ASN A 109 23.51 0.67 -16.83
CA ASN A 109 24.80 0.28 -16.28
C ASN A 109 25.70 1.50 -16.21
N GLY A 110 26.21 1.81 -15.03
CA GLY A 110 27.08 2.96 -14.85
C GLY A 110 27.49 3.17 -13.40
N LEU A 111 28.50 3.95 -13.17
CA LEU A 111 29.06 4.26 -11.85
C LEU A 111 29.40 3.03 -10.99
N GLY A 112 29.77 1.90 -11.64
CA GLY A 112 30.10 0.66 -10.95
C GLY A 112 28.88 -0.11 -10.41
N MET A 113 27.65 0.30 -10.76
CA MET A 113 26.39 -0.34 -10.35
C MET A 113 25.75 -1.07 -11.52
N HIS A 114 25.16 -2.21 -11.25
CA HIS A 114 24.36 -2.99 -12.19
C HIS A 114 22.91 -2.47 -12.25
N GLY A 115 22.17 -2.78 -13.31
CA GLY A 115 20.79 -2.31 -13.52
C GLY A 115 19.84 -2.60 -12.36
N TRP A 116 19.94 -3.76 -11.70
CA TRP A 116 19.10 -4.07 -10.54
C TRP A 116 19.39 -3.16 -9.33
N GLN A 117 20.63 -2.68 -9.16
CA GLN A 117 21.01 -1.74 -8.12
C GLN A 117 20.41 -0.37 -8.39
N TRP A 118 20.47 0.09 -9.65
CA TRP A 118 19.83 1.32 -10.09
C TRP A 118 18.32 1.26 -9.88
N MET A 119 17.68 0.13 -10.17
CA MET A 119 16.25 -0.06 -9.95
C MET A 119 15.89 0.16 -8.47
N TYR A 120 16.52 -0.55 -7.54
CA TYR A 120 16.26 -0.37 -6.10
C TYR A 120 16.56 1.04 -5.60
N PHE A 121 17.64 1.63 -6.07
CA PHE A 121 18.05 2.97 -5.66
C PHE A 121 17.05 4.03 -6.13
N ILE A 122 16.68 4.01 -7.41
CA ILE A 122 15.77 5.01 -8.00
C ILE A 122 14.35 4.85 -7.41
N GLU A 123 13.82 3.63 -7.34
CA GLU A 123 12.48 3.38 -6.80
C GLU A 123 12.42 3.73 -5.29
N GLY A 124 13.45 3.39 -4.53
CA GLY A 124 13.54 3.75 -3.12
C GLY A 124 13.65 5.26 -2.89
N MET A 125 14.51 5.95 -3.65
CA MET A 125 14.67 7.41 -3.56
C MET A 125 13.42 8.15 -4.04
N PHE A 126 12.70 7.62 -5.01
CA PHE A 126 11.41 8.16 -5.41
C PHE A 126 10.39 8.15 -4.26
N SER A 127 10.34 7.07 -3.48
CA SER A 127 9.51 7.02 -2.27
C SER A 127 9.94 8.06 -1.22
N VAL A 128 11.25 8.27 -1.04
CA VAL A 128 11.78 9.32 -0.15
C VAL A 128 11.36 10.71 -0.63
N CYS A 129 11.44 10.99 -1.92
CA CYS A 129 10.98 12.27 -2.49
C CYS A 129 9.47 12.47 -2.30
N LEU A 130 8.67 11.42 -2.55
CA LEU A 130 7.24 11.46 -2.32
C LEU A 130 6.90 11.68 -0.84
N CYS A 131 7.67 11.13 0.09
CA CYS A 131 7.43 11.34 1.52
C CYS A 131 7.57 12.82 1.90
N VAL A 132 8.51 13.55 1.30
CA VAL A 132 8.65 15.00 1.49
C VAL A 132 7.40 15.74 0.98
N PHE A 133 6.94 15.37 -0.21
CA PHE A 133 5.69 15.93 -0.77
C PHE A 133 4.49 15.65 0.13
N VAL A 134 4.31 14.40 0.58
CA VAL A 134 3.22 13.98 1.47
C VAL A 134 3.28 14.73 2.81
N TRP A 135 4.48 14.97 3.36
CA TRP A 135 4.64 15.73 4.59
C TRP A 135 4.07 17.15 4.50
N PHE A 136 4.27 17.82 3.39
CA PHE A 136 3.77 19.20 3.22
C PHE A 136 2.31 19.27 2.79
N TRP A 137 1.81 18.24 2.08
CA TRP A 137 0.50 18.26 1.46
C TRP A 137 -0.59 17.58 2.28
N LEU A 138 -0.22 16.62 3.14
CA LEU A 138 -1.19 15.85 3.94
C LEU A 138 -1.49 16.58 5.25
N ASP A 139 -2.71 17.07 5.42
CA ASP A 139 -3.16 17.66 6.69
C ASP A 139 -3.46 16.57 7.71
N ALA A 140 -3.14 16.83 9.00
CA ALA A 140 -3.33 15.85 10.06
C ALA A 140 -4.81 15.67 10.45
N LYS A 141 -5.58 16.77 10.42
CA LYS A 141 -7.00 16.82 10.79
C LYS A 141 -7.76 17.78 9.88
N PRO A 142 -9.09 17.61 9.70
CA PRO A 142 -9.90 18.53 8.91
C PRO A 142 -9.78 20.00 9.34
N HIS A 143 -9.62 20.29 10.63
CA HIS A 143 -9.43 21.65 11.13
C HIS A 143 -8.09 22.30 10.73
N ASP A 144 -7.09 21.51 10.32
CA ASP A 144 -5.79 21.99 9.88
C ASP A 144 -5.80 22.35 8.38
N ALA A 145 -6.83 21.93 7.65
CA ALA A 145 -6.97 22.05 6.20
C ALA A 145 -7.30 23.47 5.78
N LYS A 146 -6.29 24.24 5.39
CA LYS A 146 -6.43 25.64 4.96
C LYS A 146 -7.24 25.83 3.66
N TRP A 147 -7.43 24.76 2.90
CA TRP A 147 -8.20 24.73 1.65
C TRP A 147 -9.71 24.54 1.87
N LEU A 148 -10.15 24.23 3.11
CA LEU A 148 -11.55 24.18 3.51
C LEU A 148 -11.92 25.46 4.26
N SER A 149 -13.12 25.99 4.01
CA SER A 149 -13.70 27.05 4.83
C SER A 149 -14.04 26.50 6.22
N ARG A 150 -14.12 27.36 7.22
CA ARG A 150 -14.46 26.95 8.59
C ARG A 150 -15.82 26.22 8.68
N ALA A 151 -16.80 26.69 7.92
CA ALA A 151 -18.11 26.05 7.86
C ALA A 151 -18.04 24.61 7.31
N GLU A 152 -17.22 24.37 6.29
CA GLU A 152 -17.00 23.04 5.71
C GLU A 152 -16.23 22.13 6.69
N GLN A 153 -15.21 22.66 7.38
CA GLN A 153 -14.46 21.94 8.41
C GLN A 153 -15.40 21.46 9.53
N ASP A 154 -16.23 22.35 10.05
CA ASP A 154 -17.17 22.04 11.12
C ASP A 154 -18.26 21.06 10.66
N ALA A 155 -18.79 21.24 9.45
CA ALA A 155 -19.76 20.31 8.87
C ALA A 155 -19.18 18.89 8.72
N LEU A 156 -17.94 18.80 8.23
CA LEU A 156 -17.23 17.53 8.04
C LEU A 156 -16.98 16.83 9.38
N VAL A 157 -16.44 17.54 10.36
CA VAL A 157 -16.16 16.98 11.69
C VAL A 157 -17.44 16.55 12.38
N ASN A 158 -18.51 17.36 12.32
CA ASN A 158 -19.79 17.01 12.90
C ASN A 158 -20.41 15.75 12.25
N ALA A 159 -20.26 15.59 10.93
CA ALA A 159 -20.75 14.40 10.23
C ALA A 159 -19.99 13.13 10.67
N ILE A 160 -18.66 13.22 10.81
CA ILE A 160 -17.81 12.10 11.26
C ILE A 160 -18.11 11.75 12.72
N ASP A 161 -18.23 12.75 13.59
CA ASP A 161 -18.53 12.57 15.02
C ASP A 161 -19.93 11.97 15.23
N ALA A 162 -20.92 12.41 14.46
CA ALA A 162 -22.28 11.85 14.49
C ALA A 162 -22.28 10.37 14.09
N GLU A 163 -21.55 10.01 13.02
CA GLU A 163 -21.38 8.62 12.58
C GLU A 163 -20.71 7.78 13.67
N GLN A 164 -19.65 8.31 14.27
CA GLN A 164 -18.91 7.61 15.32
C GLN A 164 -19.79 7.37 16.56
N LYS A 165 -20.55 8.37 17.00
CA LYS A 165 -21.51 8.24 18.11
C LYS A 165 -22.59 7.24 17.82
N ALA A 166 -23.17 7.26 16.60
CA ALA A 166 -24.18 6.30 16.19
C ALA A 166 -23.64 4.86 16.19
N ARG A 167 -22.39 4.67 15.74
CA ARG A 167 -21.71 3.39 15.74
C ARG A 167 -21.41 2.87 17.15
N GLU A 168 -20.97 3.75 18.05
CA GLU A 168 -20.70 3.41 19.45
C GLU A 168 -22.00 3.04 20.19
N ALA A 169 -23.09 3.75 19.91
CA ALA A 169 -24.41 3.44 20.46
C ALA A 169 -24.96 2.10 19.96
N ALA A 170 -24.70 1.74 18.69
CA ALA A 170 -25.11 0.47 18.11
C ALA A 170 -24.27 -0.73 18.60
N THR A 171 -23.05 -0.49 19.07
CA THR A 171 -22.13 -1.55 19.52
C THR A 171 -21.50 -1.19 20.85
N PRO A 172 -22.27 -1.18 21.95
CA PRO A 172 -21.78 -0.71 23.26
C PRO A 172 -20.69 -1.60 23.87
N ILE A 173 -20.60 -2.86 23.45
CA ILE A 173 -19.59 -3.81 23.95
C ILE A 173 -18.68 -4.19 22.78
N ARG A 174 -17.42 -3.75 22.86
CA ARG A 174 -16.39 -4.19 21.91
C ARG A 174 -16.09 -5.67 22.15
N PRO A 175 -16.24 -6.56 21.15
CA PRO A 175 -15.93 -7.96 21.31
C PRO A 175 -14.44 -8.13 21.62
N SER A 176 -14.10 -9.04 22.53
CA SER A 176 -12.70 -9.35 22.82
C SER A 176 -12.03 -10.00 21.60
N MET A 177 -10.71 -9.80 21.42
CA MET A 177 -9.94 -10.42 20.32
C MET A 177 -10.16 -11.93 20.24
N GLY A 178 -10.26 -12.63 21.39
CA GLY A 178 -10.52 -14.06 21.42
C GLY A 178 -11.89 -14.46 20.87
N LYS A 179 -12.93 -13.60 20.97
CA LYS A 179 -14.22 -13.82 20.33
C LYS A 179 -14.16 -13.58 18.83
N LEU A 180 -13.46 -12.52 18.41
CA LEU A 180 -13.29 -12.20 16.99
C LEU A 180 -12.55 -13.32 16.25
N LEU A 181 -11.47 -13.85 16.83
CA LEU A 181 -10.70 -14.95 16.23
C LEU A 181 -11.46 -16.29 16.15
N LYS A 182 -12.57 -16.44 16.86
CA LYS A 182 -13.44 -17.63 16.82
C LYS A 182 -14.70 -17.40 15.97
N ASP A 183 -14.92 -16.18 15.49
CA ASP A 183 -16.08 -15.86 14.67
C ASP A 183 -15.94 -16.50 13.29
N ARG A 184 -16.92 -17.36 12.93
CA ARG A 184 -16.90 -18.09 11.67
C ARG A 184 -16.89 -17.17 10.44
N GLN A 185 -17.58 -16.03 10.51
CA GLN A 185 -17.64 -15.08 9.38
C GLN A 185 -16.28 -14.42 9.19
N ILE A 186 -15.64 -14.00 10.29
CA ILE A 186 -14.30 -13.39 10.24
C ILE A 186 -13.28 -14.41 9.69
N ILE A 187 -13.31 -15.66 10.16
CA ILE A 187 -12.43 -16.71 9.65
C ILE A 187 -12.65 -16.93 8.16
N LEU A 188 -13.91 -16.98 7.71
CA LEU A 188 -14.22 -17.15 6.29
C LEU A 188 -13.69 -16.00 5.45
N PHE A 189 -13.88 -14.74 5.87
CA PHE A 189 -13.31 -13.58 5.19
C PHE A 189 -11.79 -13.60 5.16
N CYS A 190 -11.15 -13.99 6.25
CA CYS A 190 -9.68 -14.15 6.27
C CYS A 190 -9.22 -15.22 5.28
N LEU A 191 -9.92 -16.35 5.17
CA LEU A 191 -9.59 -17.41 4.21
C LEU A 191 -9.79 -16.93 2.77
N ILE A 192 -10.90 -16.28 2.45
CA ILE A 192 -11.16 -15.72 1.12
C ILE A 192 -10.04 -14.73 0.76
N TYR A 193 -9.72 -13.80 1.66
CA TYR A 193 -8.66 -12.82 1.44
C TYR A 193 -7.29 -13.50 1.27
N PHE A 194 -6.99 -14.51 2.07
CA PHE A 194 -5.76 -15.29 1.95
C PHE A 194 -5.60 -15.92 0.55
N PHE A 195 -6.64 -16.57 0.02
CA PHE A 195 -6.58 -17.20 -1.29
C PHE A 195 -6.48 -16.17 -2.43
N ILE A 196 -7.16 -15.02 -2.31
CA ILE A 196 -7.03 -13.91 -3.25
C ILE A 196 -5.57 -13.42 -3.26
N GLN A 197 -5.01 -13.16 -2.10
CA GLN A 197 -3.62 -12.67 -1.98
C GLN A 197 -2.61 -13.71 -2.47
N LEU A 198 -2.82 -14.98 -2.18
CA LEU A 198 -1.98 -16.06 -2.67
C LEU A 198 -1.93 -16.07 -4.21
N THR A 199 -3.07 -15.90 -4.88
CA THR A 199 -3.16 -15.82 -6.33
C THR A 199 -2.43 -14.59 -6.88
N ILE A 200 -2.65 -13.41 -6.28
CA ILE A 200 -2.00 -12.16 -6.68
C ILE A 200 -0.48 -12.27 -6.53
N TYR A 201 0.01 -12.75 -5.39
CA TYR A 201 1.46 -12.90 -5.17
C TYR A 201 2.08 -13.98 -6.05
N ALA A 202 1.37 -15.09 -6.29
CA ALA A 202 1.84 -16.11 -7.23
C ALA A 202 2.03 -15.50 -8.63
N ALA A 203 1.04 -14.76 -9.15
CA ALA A 203 1.16 -14.06 -10.42
C ALA A 203 2.32 -13.05 -10.39
N THR A 204 2.39 -12.19 -9.38
CA THR A 204 3.41 -11.13 -9.28
C THR A 204 4.83 -11.68 -9.28
N PHE A 205 5.11 -12.77 -8.55
CA PHE A 205 6.46 -13.31 -8.44
C PHE A 205 6.85 -14.23 -9.58
N TRP A 206 5.92 -15.00 -10.13
CA TRP A 206 6.26 -16.03 -11.09
C TRP A 206 6.04 -15.62 -12.56
N LEU A 207 5.09 -14.71 -12.83
CA LEU A 207 4.73 -14.31 -14.17
C LEU A 207 5.92 -13.74 -14.97
N PRO A 208 6.77 -12.84 -14.45
CA PRO A 208 7.93 -12.34 -15.19
C PRO A 208 8.90 -13.47 -15.57
N SER A 209 9.13 -14.41 -14.65
CA SER A 209 10.01 -15.57 -14.89
C SER A 209 9.42 -16.54 -15.91
N ILE A 210 8.11 -16.72 -15.93
CA ILE A 210 7.42 -17.54 -16.91
C ILE A 210 7.53 -16.90 -18.29
N ILE A 211 7.23 -15.60 -18.41
CA ILE A 211 7.34 -14.84 -19.65
C ILE A 211 8.77 -14.90 -20.20
N LYS A 212 9.77 -14.72 -19.35
CA LYS A 212 11.19 -14.79 -19.74
C LYS A 212 11.57 -16.16 -20.34
N LYS A 213 10.94 -17.25 -19.88
CA LYS A 213 11.17 -18.62 -20.39
C LYS A 213 10.42 -18.94 -21.69
N MET A 214 9.49 -18.09 -22.12
CA MET A 214 8.71 -18.33 -23.36
C MET A 214 9.50 -18.01 -24.63
N GLY A 215 10.64 -17.29 -24.53
CA GLY A 215 11.50 -16.98 -25.68
C GLY A 215 12.65 -16.06 -25.28
N ASP A 216 13.48 -15.66 -26.25
CA ASP A 216 14.60 -14.73 -26.07
C ASP A 216 14.10 -13.28 -25.97
N LEU A 217 13.31 -13.01 -24.92
CA LEU A 217 12.74 -11.69 -24.68
C LEU A 217 13.70 -10.81 -23.87
N SER A 218 13.81 -9.55 -24.27
CA SER A 218 14.52 -8.53 -23.50
C SER A 218 13.77 -8.22 -22.20
N ASP A 219 14.45 -7.67 -21.18
CA ASP A 219 13.83 -7.33 -19.89
C ASP A 219 12.70 -6.29 -20.05
N VAL A 220 12.84 -5.38 -21.02
CA VAL A 220 11.78 -4.41 -21.38
C VAL A 220 10.56 -5.12 -21.94
N GLN A 221 10.75 -6.08 -22.84
CA GLN A 221 9.63 -6.86 -23.41
C GLN A 221 8.92 -7.68 -22.33
N VAL A 222 9.68 -8.32 -21.43
CA VAL A 222 9.11 -9.01 -20.27
C VAL A 222 8.28 -8.05 -19.40
N GLY A 223 8.78 -6.84 -19.15
CA GLY A 223 8.08 -5.81 -18.40
C GLY A 223 6.75 -5.41 -19.06
N PHE A 224 6.74 -5.20 -20.39
CA PHE A 224 5.51 -4.89 -21.12
C PHE A 224 4.49 -6.04 -21.08
N PHE A 225 4.91 -7.28 -21.33
CA PHE A 225 4.01 -8.43 -21.23
C PHE A 225 3.45 -8.63 -19.82
N ASN A 226 4.28 -8.38 -18.79
CA ASN A 226 3.85 -8.43 -17.39
C ASN A 226 2.81 -7.36 -17.03
N SER A 227 2.72 -6.29 -17.79
CA SER A 227 1.74 -5.21 -17.58
C SER A 227 0.34 -5.54 -18.09
N ILE A 228 0.21 -6.47 -19.05
CA ILE A 228 -1.08 -6.81 -19.68
C ILE A 228 -2.14 -7.26 -18.69
N PRO A 229 -1.88 -8.20 -17.75
CA PRO A 229 -2.88 -8.60 -16.74
C PRO A 229 -3.37 -7.45 -15.89
N TRP A 230 -2.49 -6.51 -15.54
CA TRP A 230 -2.84 -5.33 -14.73
C TRP A 230 -3.71 -4.35 -15.51
N LEU A 231 -3.44 -4.15 -16.79
CA LEU A 231 -4.31 -3.36 -17.68
C LEU A 231 -5.72 -3.97 -17.77
N ILE A 232 -5.81 -5.28 -17.97
CA ILE A 232 -7.09 -6.00 -17.99
C ILE A 232 -7.81 -5.87 -16.65
N SER A 233 -7.08 -5.97 -15.54
CA SER A 233 -7.63 -5.80 -14.19
C SER A 233 -8.23 -4.41 -13.97
N ILE A 234 -7.55 -3.35 -14.43
CA ILE A 234 -8.05 -1.97 -14.36
C ILE A 234 -9.37 -1.85 -15.15
N ILE A 235 -9.38 -2.32 -16.39
CA ILE A 235 -10.57 -2.30 -17.24
C ILE A 235 -11.73 -3.06 -16.58
N ALA A 236 -11.45 -4.26 -16.05
CA ALA A 236 -12.44 -5.08 -15.36
C ALA A 236 -13.00 -4.37 -14.12
N MET A 237 -12.16 -3.74 -13.28
CA MET A 237 -12.60 -3.00 -12.10
C MET A 237 -13.58 -1.87 -12.46
N TYR A 238 -13.27 -1.09 -13.50
CA TYR A 238 -14.17 -0.02 -13.95
C TYR A 238 -15.47 -0.56 -14.57
N ALA A 239 -15.40 -1.64 -15.35
CA ALA A 239 -16.58 -2.30 -15.91
C ALA A 239 -17.51 -2.81 -14.79
N PHE A 240 -16.97 -3.51 -13.79
CA PHE A 240 -17.76 -3.98 -12.64
C PHE A 240 -18.34 -2.83 -11.81
N ALA A 241 -17.56 -1.78 -11.57
CA ALA A 241 -18.04 -0.61 -10.84
C ALA A 241 -19.23 0.07 -11.56
N SER A 242 -19.19 0.16 -12.89
CA SER A 242 -20.28 0.73 -13.70
C SER A 242 -21.53 -0.14 -13.73
N LEU A 243 -21.37 -1.47 -13.62
CA LEU A 243 -22.50 -2.42 -13.59
C LEU A 243 -23.15 -2.52 -12.21
N SER A 244 -22.37 -2.41 -11.14
CA SER A 244 -22.87 -2.51 -9.76
C SER A 244 -23.55 -1.23 -9.25
N GLY A 245 -23.36 -0.10 -9.93
CA GLY A 245 -24.01 1.19 -9.61
C GLY A 245 -25.40 1.37 -10.21
N LYS A 246 -25.94 0.34 -10.89
CA LYS A 246 -27.32 0.25 -11.38
C LYS A 246 -28.13 -0.67 -10.49
#